data_66c80a742bf69fba10f3762fcb401fd4
#
_entry.id   66c80a742bf69fba10f3762fcb401fd4
#
_cell.length_a   1.000
_cell.length_b   1.000
_cell.length_c   1.000
_cell.angle_alpha   90.00
_cell.angle_beta   90.00
_cell.angle_gamma   90.00
#
_symmetry.space_group_name_H-M   'P 1'
#
loop_
_entity.id
_entity.type
_entity.pdbx_description
1 polymer ?
#
loop_
_entity_poly.entity_id
_entity_poly.type
_entity_poly.pdbx_seq_one_letter_code
_entity_poly.pdbx_strand_id
1 'polypeptide(L)'
;MSSGFVRAGFLGLLVAGSTLTQAADMHAHSMKAEGVVPPSFMASTAKPFDALMGDAMAVMDHDMRTAPMNGQPAHDFMTMMIPHHQGAIDMAKSILLNTQDPEVRNLAQGIITEQSNEIRLMQAWLARHASPAK
;
A
#
# COMPACT_ATOMS: atom_id res chain seq x y z
N MET A 1 77.59 0.33 7.51
CA MET A 1 78.19 -1.01 7.74
C MET A 1 77.05 -1.85 8.41
N SER A 2 76.77 -2.97 7.77
CA SER A 2 76.16 -4.22 8.29
C SER A 2 74.75 -4.11 8.87
N SER A 3 73.75 -4.42 8.16
CA SER A 3 73.14 -5.75 7.88
C SER A 3 72.53 -6.41 9.10
N GLY A 4 71.23 -6.59 9.08
CA GLY A 4 70.53 -7.44 9.98
C GLY A 4 69.06 -7.69 9.50
N PHE A 5 68.92 -8.65 8.55
CA PHE A 5 67.57 -9.17 8.12
C PHE A 5 67.03 -10.07 9.20
N VAL A 6 65.82 -9.75 9.71
CA VAL A 6 65.01 -10.72 10.46
C VAL A 6 63.71 -10.91 9.67
N ARG A 7 63.57 -12.10 9.10
CA ARG A 7 62.32 -12.62 8.51
C ARG A 7 61.41 -13.08 9.65
N ALA A 8 60.29 -12.41 9.86
CA ALA A 8 59.19 -12.97 10.63
C ALA A 8 58.10 -13.38 9.67
N GLY A 9 57.83 -14.68 9.60
CA GLY A 9 56.76 -15.26 8.81
C GLY A 9 55.42 -14.98 9.50
N PHE A 10 54.53 -14.35 8.74
CA PHE A 10 53.12 -14.22 9.15
C PHE A 10 52.33 -15.35 8.50
N LEU A 11 51.88 -16.25 9.37
CA LEU A 11 50.93 -17.31 9.07
C LEU A 11 49.55 -16.67 8.84
N GLY A 12 49.12 -16.61 7.59
CA GLY A 12 47.84 -16.07 7.20
C GLY A 12 46.70 -17.01 7.60
N LEU A 13 45.92 -16.59 8.59
CA LEU A 13 44.66 -17.26 8.93
C LEU A 13 43.55 -16.76 7.95
N LEU A 14 43.20 -17.61 6.99
CA LEU A 14 42.06 -17.42 6.11
C LEU A 14 40.79 -17.57 6.92
N VAL A 15 40.19 -16.45 7.34
CA VAL A 15 38.79 -16.45 7.83
C VAL A 15 37.89 -16.36 6.60
N ALA A 16 37.29 -17.50 6.24
CA ALA A 16 36.20 -17.55 5.26
C ALA A 16 34.97 -16.89 5.86
N GLY A 17 34.81 -15.59 5.56
CA GLY A 17 33.58 -14.86 5.86
C GLY A 17 32.45 -15.31 4.94
N SER A 18 31.60 -16.20 5.42
CA SER A 18 30.35 -16.54 4.75
C SER A 18 29.41 -15.32 4.87
N THR A 19 29.32 -14.53 3.81
CA THR A 19 28.24 -13.54 3.67
C THR A 19 26.95 -14.29 3.40
N LEU A 20 26.13 -14.44 4.43
CA LEU A 20 24.71 -14.79 4.28
C LEU A 20 24.01 -13.59 3.61
N THR A 21 23.89 -13.67 2.30
CA THR A 21 22.91 -12.87 1.57
C THR A 21 21.52 -13.41 1.95
N GLN A 22 20.91 -12.76 2.91
CA GLN A 22 19.51 -12.96 3.24
C GLN A 22 18.70 -12.30 2.11
N ALA A 23 18.45 -13.06 1.05
CA ALA A 23 17.44 -12.71 0.06
C ALA A 23 16.11 -12.72 0.82
N ALA A 24 15.50 -11.55 0.95
CA ALA A 24 14.13 -11.44 1.39
C ALA A 24 13.27 -12.10 0.31
N ASP A 25 12.90 -13.36 0.54
CA ASP A 25 11.83 -14.03 -0.18
C ASP A 25 10.54 -13.27 0.11
N MET A 26 10.25 -12.30 -0.73
CA MET A 26 8.90 -11.81 -0.89
C MET A 26 8.11 -12.94 -1.56
N HIS A 27 7.54 -13.78 -0.71
CA HIS A 27 6.62 -14.81 -1.16
C HIS A 27 5.42 -14.12 -1.82
N ALA A 28 5.46 -14.07 -3.14
CA ALA A 28 4.28 -13.88 -3.94
C ALA A 28 3.40 -15.13 -3.71
N HIS A 29 2.53 -15.07 -2.71
CA HIS A 29 1.43 -16.02 -2.59
C HIS A 29 0.47 -15.75 -3.74
N SER A 30 0.73 -16.38 -4.87
CA SER A 30 -0.28 -16.60 -5.91
C SER A 30 -1.34 -17.53 -5.32
N MET A 31 -2.26 -16.97 -4.54
CA MET A 31 -3.47 -17.65 -4.16
C MET A 31 -4.37 -17.70 -5.37
N LYS A 32 -4.53 -18.90 -5.91
CA LYS A 32 -5.53 -19.26 -6.91
C LYS A 32 -6.88 -18.91 -6.32
N ALA A 33 -7.52 -17.86 -6.87
CA ALA A 33 -8.79 -17.35 -6.38
C ALA A 33 -9.91 -18.30 -6.80
N GLU A 34 -10.19 -19.30 -6.00
CA GLU A 34 -11.42 -20.06 -6.09
C GLU A 34 -12.48 -19.39 -5.22
N GLY A 35 -13.43 -18.72 -5.87
CA GLY A 35 -14.71 -18.37 -5.26
C GLY A 35 -14.72 -17.35 -4.11
N VAL A 36 -13.66 -16.54 -3.95
CA VAL A 36 -13.63 -15.51 -2.92
C VAL A 36 -14.52 -14.35 -3.34
N VAL A 37 -15.60 -14.15 -2.61
CA VAL A 37 -16.45 -12.95 -2.75
C VAL A 37 -15.58 -11.73 -2.50
N PRO A 38 -15.57 -10.71 -3.40
CA PRO A 38 -14.82 -9.49 -3.19
C PRO A 38 -15.18 -8.86 -1.84
N PRO A 39 -14.23 -8.31 -1.09
CA PRO A 39 -14.53 -7.62 0.16
C PRO A 39 -15.47 -6.44 -0.09
N SER A 40 -16.31 -6.13 0.88
CA SER A 40 -17.24 -5.01 0.81
C SER A 40 -17.20 -4.20 2.08
N PHE A 41 -17.37 -2.89 1.96
CA PHE A 41 -17.48 -1.98 3.09
C PHE A 41 -18.89 -1.40 3.19
N MET A 42 -19.44 -1.41 4.41
CA MET A 42 -20.67 -0.71 4.75
C MET A 42 -20.49 -0.04 6.12
N ALA A 43 -20.56 1.28 6.16
CA ALA A 43 -20.57 2.03 7.40
C ALA A 43 -21.83 1.69 8.21
N SER A 44 -21.67 1.13 9.40
CA SER A 44 -22.78 0.63 10.23
C SER A 44 -22.41 0.72 11.71
N THR A 45 -23.37 1.14 12.54
CA THR A 45 -23.25 1.09 14.01
C THR A 45 -23.41 -0.32 14.58
N ALA A 46 -23.82 -1.29 13.76
CA ALA A 46 -23.95 -2.69 14.16
C ALA A 46 -22.61 -3.43 14.21
N LYS A 47 -21.53 -2.83 13.66
CA LYS A 47 -20.19 -3.40 13.69
C LYS A 47 -19.29 -2.59 14.64
N PRO A 48 -18.39 -3.23 15.39
CA PRO A 48 -17.39 -2.53 16.18
C PRO A 48 -16.38 -1.81 15.28
N PHE A 49 -15.72 -0.79 15.83
CA PHE A 49 -14.83 0.09 15.06
C PHE A 49 -13.67 -0.65 14.36
N ASP A 50 -13.04 -1.59 15.06
CA ASP A 50 -11.94 -2.40 14.52
C ASP A 50 -12.38 -3.25 13.33
N ALA A 51 -13.59 -3.81 13.37
CA ALA A 51 -14.15 -4.55 12.23
C ALA A 51 -14.45 -3.62 11.04
N LEU A 52 -14.97 -2.42 11.28
CA LEU A 52 -15.18 -1.43 10.21
C LEU A 52 -13.85 -1.01 9.56
N MET A 53 -12.82 -0.77 10.38
CA MET A 53 -11.48 -0.47 9.88
C MET A 53 -10.91 -1.62 9.07
N GLY A 54 -11.07 -2.86 9.54
CA GLY A 54 -10.63 -4.06 8.82
C GLY A 54 -11.32 -4.21 7.47
N ASP A 55 -12.65 -4.02 7.40
CA ASP A 55 -13.41 -4.06 6.15
C ASP A 55 -12.93 -2.97 5.16
N ALA A 56 -12.75 -1.73 5.62
CA ALA A 56 -12.29 -0.62 4.78
C ALA A 56 -10.91 -0.89 4.19
N MET A 57 -9.98 -1.40 5.01
CA MET A 57 -8.63 -1.77 4.57
C MET A 57 -8.65 -2.95 3.60
N ALA A 58 -9.49 -3.96 3.83
CA ALA A 58 -9.59 -5.12 2.94
C ALA A 58 -10.10 -4.74 1.56
N VAL A 59 -11.12 -3.86 1.49
CA VAL A 59 -11.63 -3.33 0.21
C VAL A 59 -10.56 -2.51 -0.51
N MET A 60 -9.93 -1.57 0.19
CA MET A 60 -8.87 -0.73 -0.36
C MET A 60 -7.75 -1.56 -0.97
N ASP A 61 -7.25 -2.54 -0.23
CA ASP A 61 -6.15 -3.40 -0.62
C ASP A 61 -6.52 -4.31 -1.81
N HIS A 62 -7.74 -4.86 -1.81
CA HIS A 62 -8.26 -5.64 -2.94
C HIS A 62 -8.33 -4.78 -4.21
N ASP A 63 -8.95 -3.61 -4.13
CA ASP A 63 -9.19 -2.74 -5.28
C ASP A 63 -7.90 -2.13 -5.82
N MET A 64 -6.93 -1.82 -4.96
CA MET A 64 -5.60 -1.40 -5.40
C MET A 64 -4.85 -2.51 -6.16
N ARG A 65 -4.95 -3.77 -5.70
CA ARG A 65 -4.32 -4.90 -6.40
C ARG A 65 -4.97 -5.26 -7.72
N THR A 66 -6.25 -4.96 -7.87
CA THR A 66 -7.03 -5.25 -9.08
C THR A 66 -7.20 -4.03 -9.98
N ALA A 67 -6.62 -2.90 -9.63
CA ALA A 67 -6.67 -1.68 -10.42
C ALA A 67 -6.15 -1.93 -11.86
N PRO A 68 -6.87 -1.44 -12.89
CA PRO A 68 -6.49 -1.68 -14.28
C PRO A 68 -5.23 -0.87 -14.64
N MET A 69 -4.09 -1.55 -14.72
CA MET A 69 -2.80 -0.97 -15.08
C MET A 69 -2.54 -1.13 -16.57
N ASN A 70 -1.91 -0.14 -17.20
CA ASN A 70 -1.52 -0.18 -18.62
C ASN A 70 -0.03 0.07 -18.88
N GLY A 71 0.78 0.20 -17.81
CA GLY A 71 2.21 0.46 -17.89
C GLY A 71 2.59 1.93 -18.08
N GLN A 72 1.62 2.84 -18.19
CA GLN A 72 1.88 4.27 -18.26
C GLN A 72 1.83 4.87 -16.83
N PRO A 73 2.93 5.46 -16.33
CA PRO A 73 3.01 5.90 -14.93
C PRO A 73 1.88 6.83 -14.49
N ALA A 74 1.48 7.78 -15.34
CA ALA A 74 0.39 8.71 -15.00
C ALA A 74 -0.96 8.02 -14.90
N HIS A 75 -1.28 7.10 -15.82
CA HIS A 75 -2.50 6.30 -15.80
C HIS A 75 -2.52 5.39 -14.57
N ASP A 76 -1.44 4.66 -14.35
CA ASP A 76 -1.33 3.66 -13.30
C ASP A 76 -1.39 4.30 -11.91
N PHE A 77 -0.78 5.49 -11.75
CA PHE A 77 -0.94 6.29 -10.55
C PHE A 77 -2.41 6.65 -10.29
N MET A 78 -3.12 7.18 -11.29
CA MET A 78 -4.52 7.59 -11.13
C MET A 78 -5.44 6.42 -10.79
N THR A 79 -5.27 5.28 -11.47
CA THR A 79 -6.10 4.08 -11.22
C THR A 79 -5.87 3.47 -9.85
N MET A 80 -4.64 3.50 -9.33
CA MET A 80 -4.33 3.03 -7.98
C MET A 80 -4.76 4.00 -6.88
N MET A 81 -4.63 5.32 -7.12
CA MET A 81 -4.97 6.31 -6.10
C MET A 81 -6.47 6.43 -5.86
N ILE A 82 -7.32 6.11 -6.83
CA ILE A 82 -8.78 6.10 -6.63
C ILE A 82 -9.20 5.15 -5.50
N PRO A 83 -8.88 3.85 -5.52
CA PRO A 83 -9.25 2.96 -4.42
C PRO A 83 -8.52 3.29 -3.11
N HIS A 84 -7.30 3.82 -3.15
CA HIS A 84 -6.60 4.29 -1.96
C HIS A 84 -7.38 5.41 -1.27
N HIS A 85 -7.85 6.41 -2.03
CA HIS A 85 -8.65 7.51 -1.50
C HIS A 85 -10.02 7.03 -1.02
N GLN A 86 -10.64 6.09 -1.72
CA GLN A 86 -11.90 5.50 -1.28
C GLN A 86 -11.74 4.80 0.08
N GLY A 87 -10.65 4.06 0.29
CA GLY A 87 -10.33 3.44 1.57
C GLY A 87 -10.20 4.46 2.70
N ALA A 88 -9.53 5.60 2.45
CA ALA A 88 -9.43 6.68 3.43
C ALA A 88 -10.81 7.30 3.78
N ILE A 89 -11.69 7.45 2.79
CA ILE A 89 -13.08 7.90 3.00
C ILE A 89 -13.83 6.90 3.88
N ASP A 90 -13.69 5.61 3.65
CA ASP A 90 -14.41 4.57 4.39
C ASP A 90 -13.89 4.45 5.83
N MET A 91 -12.59 4.60 6.05
CA MET A 91 -12.00 4.74 7.39
C MET A 91 -12.53 6.00 8.12
N ALA A 92 -12.63 7.13 7.41
CA ALA A 92 -13.17 8.37 7.96
C ALA A 92 -14.66 8.23 8.33
N LYS A 93 -15.47 7.55 7.53
CA LYS A 93 -16.85 7.19 7.88
C LYS A 93 -16.93 6.32 9.12
N SER A 94 -16.02 5.36 9.26
CA SER A 94 -15.96 4.47 10.42
C SER A 94 -15.71 5.23 11.71
N ILE A 95 -14.74 6.15 11.72
CA ILE A 95 -14.45 6.93 12.93
C ILE A 95 -15.59 7.91 13.27
N LEU A 96 -16.29 8.47 12.29
CA LEU A 96 -17.44 9.35 12.54
C LEU A 96 -18.60 8.67 13.27
N LEU A 97 -18.76 7.35 13.12
CA LEU A 97 -19.72 6.56 13.85
C LEU A 97 -19.30 6.25 15.29
N ASN A 98 -18.00 6.37 15.60
CA ASN A 98 -17.42 5.86 16.84
C ASN A 98 -16.76 6.92 17.73
N THR A 99 -16.75 8.20 17.31
CA THR A 99 -16.16 9.29 18.11
C THR A 99 -17.11 10.46 18.30
N GLN A 100 -17.01 11.11 19.44
CA GLN A 100 -17.65 12.41 19.73
C GLN A 100 -16.60 13.54 19.82
N ASP A 101 -15.31 13.23 19.69
CA ASP A 101 -14.24 14.22 19.70
C ASP A 101 -14.40 15.17 18.50
N PRO A 102 -14.57 16.48 18.72
CA PRO A 102 -14.84 17.45 17.65
C PRO A 102 -13.66 17.61 16.70
N GLU A 103 -12.42 17.49 17.17
CA GLU A 103 -11.23 17.63 16.32
C GLU A 103 -11.11 16.44 15.37
N VAL A 104 -11.31 15.22 15.89
CA VAL A 104 -11.31 14.00 15.10
C VAL A 104 -12.46 13.99 14.09
N ARG A 105 -13.65 14.45 14.51
CA ARG A 105 -14.82 14.56 13.62
C ARG A 105 -14.57 15.55 12.48
N ASN A 106 -14.00 16.72 12.79
CA ASN A 106 -13.68 17.74 11.79
C ASN A 106 -12.64 17.21 10.78
N LEU A 107 -11.59 16.54 11.28
CA LEU A 107 -10.59 15.92 10.41
C LEU A 107 -11.21 14.86 9.48
N ALA A 108 -12.03 13.96 10.02
CA ALA A 108 -12.68 12.91 9.24
C ALA A 108 -13.62 13.48 8.17
N GLN A 109 -14.37 14.54 8.48
CA GLN A 109 -15.23 15.23 7.50
C GLN A 109 -14.40 15.92 6.41
N GLY A 110 -13.28 16.52 6.78
CA GLY A 110 -12.31 17.09 5.83
C GLY A 110 -11.78 16.02 4.87
N ILE A 111 -11.32 14.87 5.39
CA ILE A 111 -10.84 13.74 4.58
C ILE A 111 -11.92 13.29 3.59
N ILE A 112 -13.17 13.10 4.02
CA ILE A 112 -14.26 12.69 3.13
C ILE A 112 -14.45 13.70 1.98
N THR A 113 -14.45 14.99 2.31
CA THR A 113 -14.66 16.05 1.32
C THR A 113 -13.53 16.14 0.32
N GLU A 114 -12.29 16.24 0.81
CA GLU A 114 -11.10 16.43 -0.03
C GLU A 114 -10.86 15.21 -0.91
N GLN A 115 -10.87 14.02 -0.35
CA GLN A 115 -10.58 12.81 -1.11
C GLN A 115 -11.70 12.46 -2.12
N SER A 116 -12.96 12.80 -1.81
CA SER A 116 -14.04 12.69 -2.80
C SER A 116 -13.83 13.64 -3.99
N ASN A 117 -13.29 14.84 -3.76
CA ASN A 117 -12.94 15.77 -4.82
C ASN A 117 -11.78 15.23 -5.68
N GLU A 118 -10.74 14.72 -5.03
CA GLU A 118 -9.57 14.16 -5.71
C GLU A 118 -9.93 12.92 -6.55
N ILE A 119 -10.80 12.04 -6.05
CA ILE A 119 -11.34 10.92 -6.83
C ILE A 119 -12.01 11.43 -8.12
N ARG A 120 -12.87 12.45 -8.01
CA ARG A 120 -13.52 13.03 -9.21
C ARG A 120 -12.50 13.62 -10.20
N LEU A 121 -11.46 14.27 -9.71
CA LEU A 121 -10.39 14.81 -10.57
C LEU A 121 -9.63 13.70 -11.29
N MET A 122 -9.27 12.61 -10.57
CA MET A 122 -8.60 11.46 -11.15
C MET A 122 -9.46 10.74 -12.18
N GLN A 123 -10.74 10.53 -11.90
CA GLN A 123 -11.70 9.95 -12.84
C GLN A 123 -11.87 10.81 -14.09
N ALA A 124 -11.97 12.12 -13.93
CA ALA A 124 -12.06 13.05 -15.05
C ALA A 124 -10.77 13.07 -15.90
N TRP A 125 -9.61 12.93 -15.26
CA TRP A 125 -8.34 12.83 -15.97
C TRP A 125 -8.28 11.52 -16.78
N LEU A 126 -8.61 10.38 -16.18
CA LEU A 126 -8.64 9.08 -16.84
C LEU A 126 -9.61 9.08 -18.05
N ALA A 127 -10.79 9.68 -17.89
CA ALA A 127 -11.76 9.80 -18.98
C ALA A 127 -11.23 10.59 -20.18
N ARG A 128 -10.44 11.66 -19.94
CA ARG A 128 -9.85 12.48 -21.02
C ARG A 128 -8.64 11.79 -21.68
N HIS A 129 -7.99 10.85 -21.00
CA HIS A 129 -6.79 10.16 -21.45
C HIS A 129 -7.05 8.69 -21.78
N ALA A 130 -8.31 8.26 -21.78
CA ALA A 130 -8.69 6.96 -22.30
C ALA A 130 -8.27 6.88 -23.77
N SER A 131 -7.42 5.89 -24.11
CA SER A 131 -7.13 5.64 -25.52
C SER A 131 -8.43 5.30 -26.26
N PRO A 132 -8.67 5.84 -27.44
CA PRO A 132 -9.84 5.44 -28.23
C PRO A 132 -9.82 3.92 -28.38
N ALA A 133 -10.97 3.27 -28.10
CA ALA A 133 -11.13 1.84 -28.34
C ALA A 133 -10.78 1.55 -29.80
N LYS A 134 -9.83 0.63 -30.03
CA LYS A 134 -9.46 0.18 -31.37
C LYS A 134 -10.56 -0.67 -31.95
#